data_62b4ecc07a584a0984e5e580f745494e
#
_entry.id   62b4ecc07a584a0984e5e580f745494e
#
_cell.length_a   1.000
_cell.length_b   1.000
_cell.length_c   1.000
_cell.angle_alpha   90.00
_cell.angle_beta   90.00
_cell.angle_gamma   90.00
#
_symmetry.space_group_name_H-M   'P 1'
#
loop_
_entity.id
_entity.type
_entity.pdbx_description
1 polymer ?
#
loop_
_entity_poly.entity_id
_entity_poly.type
_entity_poly.pdbx_seq_one_letter_code
_entity_poly.pdbx_strand_id
1 'polypeptide(L)'
;MIRINGKDVEINKFPDGTFLIKEEPSYNIALISWLFENNEELVALIYLVNHLRSNGVKRLELYMPYIPNARQDRVKKPEDVFTLKYFAGVINSLGFDKVSVLDPHSPVSEALIEKILIDSPQIYIEAVIDDITRTDKYMDEHGEVQLMLFYPDEGAMKRYSGMVSRPYAFGIKDRDWSTGQIKELKVAGSVEGIKGSTVLMVDDICSRGGTFYYSALKL
;
A
#
# COMPACT_ATOMS: atom_id res chain seq x y z
N MET A 1 -11.76 -0.16 7.52
CA MET A 1 -13.00 -0.89 7.06
C MET A 1 -12.71 -2.39 6.94
N ILE A 2 -13.55 -3.23 7.56
CA ILE A 2 -13.42 -4.71 7.53
C ILE A 2 -14.63 -5.32 6.81
N ARG A 3 -14.39 -6.27 5.92
CA ARG A 3 -15.41 -7.06 5.21
C ARG A 3 -15.18 -8.55 5.40
N ILE A 4 -16.26 -9.33 5.47
CA ILE A 4 -16.21 -10.79 5.43
C ILE A 4 -17.00 -11.27 4.22
N ASN A 5 -16.35 -12.00 3.32
CA ASN A 5 -16.92 -12.47 2.05
C ASN A 5 -17.67 -11.37 1.27
N GLY A 6 -17.06 -10.16 1.24
CA GLY A 6 -17.57 -8.98 0.52
C GLY A 6 -18.66 -8.17 1.26
N LYS A 7 -19.12 -8.61 2.44
CA LYS A 7 -20.08 -7.87 3.27
C LYS A 7 -19.34 -7.02 4.30
N ASP A 8 -19.74 -5.76 4.45
CA ASP A 8 -19.20 -4.87 5.47
C ASP A 8 -19.56 -5.37 6.88
N VAL A 9 -18.58 -5.38 7.78
CA VAL A 9 -18.80 -5.69 9.20
C VAL A 9 -19.12 -4.41 9.94
N GLU A 10 -20.26 -4.36 10.60
CA GLU A 10 -20.64 -3.24 11.44
C GLU A 10 -19.90 -3.30 12.77
N ILE A 11 -19.06 -2.28 13.02
CA ILE A 11 -18.33 -2.11 14.26
C ILE A 11 -18.91 -0.93 15.01
N ASN A 12 -19.81 -1.22 15.94
CA ASN A 12 -20.43 -0.26 16.82
C ASN A 12 -19.68 -0.17 18.14
N LYS A 13 -19.97 0.85 18.94
CA LYS A 13 -19.38 1.04 20.28
C LYS A 13 -20.46 1.22 21.33
N PHE A 14 -20.21 0.66 22.51
CA PHE A 14 -20.93 1.01 23.71
C PHE A 14 -20.53 2.41 24.21
N PRO A 15 -21.30 3.03 25.13
CA PRO A 15 -20.98 4.35 25.66
C PRO A 15 -19.61 4.45 26.35
N ASP A 16 -19.06 3.33 26.82
CA ASP A 16 -17.74 3.23 27.45
C ASP A 16 -16.59 3.10 26.42
N GLY A 17 -16.93 3.11 25.10
CA GLY A 17 -15.96 3.00 24.00
C GLY A 17 -15.59 1.57 23.62
N THR A 18 -16.07 0.54 24.30
CA THR A 18 -15.85 -0.86 23.93
C THR A 18 -16.68 -1.25 22.72
N PHE A 19 -16.23 -2.28 21.97
CA PHE A 19 -16.89 -2.66 20.73
C PHE A 19 -18.15 -3.50 20.93
N LEU A 20 -19.17 -3.19 20.15
CA LEU A 20 -20.32 -4.04 19.84
C LEU A 20 -20.21 -4.51 18.40
N ILE A 21 -19.77 -5.75 18.19
CA ILE A 21 -19.62 -6.37 16.88
C ILE A 21 -20.59 -7.53 16.78
N LYS A 22 -21.32 -7.62 15.66
CA LYS A 22 -22.23 -8.73 15.37
C LYS A 22 -21.87 -9.32 14.01
N GLU A 23 -21.59 -10.61 13.98
CA GLU A 23 -21.29 -11.37 12.77
C GLU A 23 -21.86 -12.79 12.88
N GLU A 24 -22.60 -13.22 11.87
CA GLU A 24 -23.12 -14.59 11.80
C GLU A 24 -22.06 -15.51 11.17
N PRO A 25 -21.51 -16.49 11.92
CA PRO A 25 -20.42 -17.35 11.44
C PRO A 25 -20.93 -18.50 10.56
N SER A 26 -21.72 -18.21 9.53
CA SER A 26 -22.35 -19.20 8.64
C SER A 26 -21.42 -19.70 7.52
N TYR A 27 -20.10 -19.61 7.70
CA TYR A 27 -19.11 -19.89 6.67
C TYR A 27 -18.29 -21.13 6.99
N ASN A 28 -17.97 -21.94 5.98
CA ASN A 28 -16.89 -22.93 6.07
C ASN A 28 -15.52 -22.28 5.79
N ILE A 29 -15.51 -21.31 4.88
CA ILE A 29 -14.34 -20.54 4.47
C ILE A 29 -14.74 -19.06 4.55
N ALA A 30 -13.92 -18.23 5.19
CA ALA A 30 -14.12 -16.79 5.23
C ALA A 30 -12.89 -16.05 4.70
N LEU A 31 -13.14 -15.17 3.73
CA LEU A 31 -12.18 -14.17 3.29
C LEU A 31 -12.46 -12.85 4.04
N ILE A 32 -11.54 -12.46 4.89
CA ILE A 32 -11.57 -11.17 5.56
C ILE A 32 -10.78 -10.18 4.71
N SER A 33 -11.45 -9.13 4.22
CA SER A 33 -10.79 -8.01 3.55
C SER A 33 -10.68 -6.86 4.53
N TRP A 34 -9.45 -6.43 4.81
CA TRP A 34 -9.18 -5.33 5.73
C TRP A 34 -8.50 -4.18 5.03
N LEU A 35 -9.27 -3.13 4.73
CA LEU A 35 -8.74 -1.85 4.29
C LEU A 35 -8.51 -0.99 5.54
N PHE A 36 -7.25 -0.85 5.95
CA PHE A 36 -6.86 -0.17 7.17
C PHE A 36 -7.23 1.32 7.15
N GLU A 37 -7.96 1.76 8.15
CA GLU A 37 -8.33 3.15 8.39
C GLU A 37 -7.76 3.68 9.72
N ASN A 38 -7.76 2.82 10.76
CA ASN A 38 -7.28 3.19 12.10
C ASN A 38 -6.82 1.97 12.90
N ASN A 39 -6.11 2.22 14.00
CA ASN A 39 -5.56 1.16 14.84
C ASN A 39 -6.62 0.36 15.62
N GLU A 40 -7.81 0.90 15.86
CA GLU A 40 -8.89 0.19 16.57
C GLU A 40 -9.37 -1.01 15.77
N GLU A 41 -9.31 -0.93 14.45
CA GLU A 41 -9.69 -2.03 13.56
C GLU A 41 -8.83 -3.29 13.78
N LEU A 42 -7.59 -3.16 14.24
CA LEU A 42 -6.77 -4.32 14.59
C LEU A 42 -7.39 -5.11 15.75
N VAL A 43 -7.95 -4.42 16.74
CA VAL A 43 -8.64 -5.06 17.86
C VAL A 43 -9.93 -5.74 17.38
N ALA A 44 -10.68 -5.06 16.52
CA ALA A 44 -11.89 -5.64 15.91
C ALA A 44 -11.56 -6.90 15.08
N LEU A 45 -10.47 -6.86 14.31
CA LEU A 45 -9.99 -8.01 13.54
C LEU A 45 -9.65 -9.20 14.45
N ILE A 46 -8.97 -8.96 15.58
CA ILE A 46 -8.66 -10.00 16.57
C ILE A 46 -9.96 -10.66 17.09
N TYR A 47 -10.97 -9.86 17.44
CA TYR A 47 -12.24 -10.38 17.95
C TYR A 47 -13.00 -11.18 16.89
N LEU A 48 -13.07 -10.66 15.66
CA LEU A 48 -13.74 -11.34 14.53
C LEU A 48 -13.10 -12.68 14.21
N VAL A 49 -11.77 -12.74 14.09
CA VAL A 49 -11.05 -13.99 13.79
C VAL A 49 -11.30 -15.03 14.86
N ASN A 50 -11.20 -14.65 16.15
CA ASN A 50 -11.47 -15.57 17.25
C ASN A 50 -12.94 -16.03 17.28
N HIS A 51 -13.89 -15.13 17.04
CA HIS A 51 -15.30 -15.45 16.92
C HIS A 51 -15.56 -16.49 15.81
N LEU A 52 -15.04 -16.25 14.60
CA LEU A 52 -15.20 -17.16 13.47
C LEU A 52 -14.58 -18.54 13.75
N ARG A 53 -13.38 -18.59 14.33
CA ARG A 53 -12.71 -19.85 14.72
C ARG A 53 -13.51 -20.61 15.77
N SER A 54 -13.99 -19.92 16.82
CA SER A 54 -14.81 -20.55 17.89
C SER A 54 -16.12 -21.14 17.38
N ASN A 55 -16.63 -20.63 16.26
CA ASN A 55 -17.85 -21.11 15.62
C ASN A 55 -17.59 -22.11 14.47
N GLY A 56 -16.38 -22.63 14.35
CA GLY A 56 -16.05 -23.74 13.47
C GLY A 56 -15.72 -23.36 12.03
N VAL A 57 -15.42 -22.09 11.73
CA VAL A 57 -14.90 -21.70 10.42
C VAL A 57 -13.53 -22.34 10.22
N LYS A 58 -13.41 -23.19 9.21
CA LYS A 58 -12.24 -24.06 9.01
C LYS A 58 -11.09 -23.35 8.35
N ARG A 59 -11.36 -22.44 7.41
CA ARG A 59 -10.35 -21.70 6.65
C ARG A 59 -10.63 -20.22 6.71
N LEU A 60 -9.60 -19.46 7.15
CA LEU A 60 -9.63 -18.01 7.21
C LEU A 60 -8.51 -17.45 6.36
N GLU A 61 -8.85 -16.60 5.41
CA GLU A 61 -7.91 -15.87 4.59
C GLU A 61 -8.03 -14.37 4.90
N LEU A 62 -6.89 -13.69 4.94
CA LEU A 62 -6.82 -12.23 5.08
C LEU A 62 -6.37 -11.61 3.76
N TYR A 63 -7.14 -10.66 3.25
CA TYR A 63 -6.70 -9.73 2.22
C TYR A 63 -6.49 -8.35 2.84
N MET A 64 -5.26 -7.89 2.84
CA MET A 64 -4.82 -6.63 3.46
C MET A 64 -3.99 -5.87 2.43
N PRO A 65 -4.62 -5.07 1.54
CA PRO A 65 -3.88 -4.40 0.45
C PRO A 65 -2.83 -3.42 0.94
N TYR A 66 -3.04 -2.83 2.11
CA TYR A 66 -2.06 -1.98 2.78
C TYR A 66 -1.63 -2.62 4.10
N ILE A 67 -0.32 -2.76 4.33
CA ILE A 67 0.22 -3.25 5.60
C ILE A 67 0.46 -2.07 6.55
N PRO A 68 -0.29 -1.96 7.66
CA PRO A 68 -0.02 -0.97 8.70
C PRO A 68 1.39 -1.14 9.28
N ASN A 69 1.97 -0.03 9.71
CA ASN A 69 3.30 -0.01 10.35
C ASN A 69 4.50 -0.38 9.44
N ALA A 70 4.30 -0.63 8.15
CA ALA A 70 5.36 -1.05 7.24
C ALA A 70 6.49 -0.01 7.05
N ARG A 71 6.27 1.26 7.40
CA ARG A 71 7.29 2.32 7.36
C ARG A 71 8.33 2.22 8.49
N GLN A 72 8.03 1.52 9.59
CA GLN A 72 8.93 1.30 10.72
C GLN A 72 9.35 -0.17 10.76
N ASP A 73 10.21 -0.53 9.80
CA ASP A 73 10.60 -1.89 9.43
C ASP A 73 11.96 -2.31 10.01
N ARG A 74 12.58 -1.47 10.84
CA ARG A 74 13.89 -1.73 11.47
C ARG A 74 14.15 -0.83 12.66
N VAL A 75 15.10 -1.21 13.50
CA VAL A 75 15.66 -0.38 14.56
C VAL A 75 16.92 0.30 14.01
N LYS A 76 16.94 1.62 13.97
CA LYS A 76 18.11 2.45 13.59
C LYS A 76 18.80 3.00 14.83
N LYS A 77 18.03 3.28 15.88
CA LYS A 77 18.49 3.80 17.17
C LYS A 77 17.80 3.03 18.30
N PRO A 78 18.35 2.98 19.51
CA PRO A 78 17.77 2.24 20.62
C PRO A 78 16.33 2.61 20.98
N GLU A 79 15.93 3.85 20.74
CA GLU A 79 14.58 4.36 20.99
C GLU A 79 13.55 3.96 19.91
N ASP A 80 13.99 3.42 18.77
CA ASP A 80 13.09 3.03 17.68
C ASP A 80 12.32 1.76 18.05
N VAL A 81 11.01 1.80 17.86
CA VAL A 81 10.15 0.62 18.01
C VAL A 81 9.94 -0.01 16.64
N PHE A 82 10.35 -1.26 16.47
CA PHE A 82 10.13 -2.01 15.23
C PHE A 82 8.65 -2.44 15.11
N THR A 83 7.76 -1.46 14.83
CA THR A 83 6.31 -1.67 14.88
C THR A 83 5.83 -2.71 13.86
N LEU A 84 6.43 -2.80 12.69
CA LEU A 84 6.09 -3.83 11.70
C LEU A 84 6.30 -5.25 12.25
N LYS A 85 7.39 -5.49 13.01
CA LYS A 85 7.66 -6.80 13.60
C LYS A 85 6.57 -7.21 14.59
N TYR A 86 6.17 -6.29 15.46
CA TYR A 86 5.14 -6.58 16.47
C TYR A 86 3.77 -6.72 15.84
N PHE A 87 3.44 -5.90 14.84
CA PHE A 87 2.24 -6.04 14.05
C PHE A 87 2.17 -7.41 13.35
N ALA A 88 3.24 -7.83 12.67
CA ALA A 88 3.32 -9.13 12.03
C ALA A 88 3.14 -10.28 13.04
N GLY A 89 3.71 -10.16 14.25
CA GLY A 89 3.49 -11.12 15.33
C GLY A 89 2.01 -11.28 15.70
N VAL A 90 1.25 -10.17 15.75
CA VAL A 90 -0.20 -10.21 16.00
C VAL A 90 -0.91 -10.94 14.84
N ILE A 91 -0.63 -10.56 13.59
CA ILE A 91 -1.25 -11.22 12.41
C ILE A 91 -0.96 -12.72 12.39
N ASN A 92 0.29 -13.13 12.65
CA ASN A 92 0.68 -14.53 12.69
C ASN A 92 -0.06 -15.30 13.80
N SER A 93 -0.25 -14.67 14.98
CA SER A 93 -0.96 -15.29 16.10
C SER A 93 -2.44 -15.59 15.82
N LEU A 94 -3.04 -14.88 14.85
CA LEU A 94 -4.42 -15.12 14.40
C LEU A 94 -4.56 -16.37 13.52
N GLY A 95 -3.44 -16.96 13.06
CA GLY A 95 -3.42 -18.24 12.39
C GLY A 95 -4.17 -18.27 11.05
N PHE A 96 -4.08 -17.24 10.25
CA PHE A 96 -4.66 -17.23 8.91
C PHE A 96 -4.07 -18.35 8.04
N ASP A 97 -4.88 -18.89 7.15
CA ASP A 97 -4.45 -19.91 6.20
C ASP A 97 -3.75 -19.31 4.99
N LYS A 98 -3.99 -18.01 4.73
CA LYS A 98 -3.34 -17.20 3.72
C LYS A 98 -3.46 -15.72 4.10
N VAL A 99 -2.41 -14.94 3.86
CA VAL A 99 -2.41 -13.48 3.97
C VAL A 99 -2.01 -12.89 2.64
N SER A 100 -2.94 -12.27 1.92
CA SER A 100 -2.66 -11.58 0.65
C SER A 100 -2.49 -10.10 0.90
N VAL A 101 -1.44 -9.51 0.32
CA VAL A 101 -1.11 -8.09 0.42
C VAL A 101 -0.78 -7.54 -0.96
N LEU A 102 -1.02 -6.24 -1.15
CA LEU A 102 -0.67 -5.56 -2.39
C LEU A 102 0.55 -4.66 -2.14
N ASP A 103 1.61 -4.85 -2.92
CA ASP A 103 2.77 -3.95 -2.98
C ASP A 103 3.25 -3.42 -1.62
N PRO A 104 3.70 -4.28 -0.69
CA PRO A 104 4.06 -3.87 0.65
C PRO A 104 5.26 -2.89 0.62
N HIS A 105 5.18 -1.80 1.38
CA HIS A 105 6.21 -0.77 1.46
C HIS A 105 7.62 -1.32 1.73
N SER A 106 7.71 -2.33 2.57
CA SER A 106 8.98 -2.96 2.95
C SER A 106 9.01 -4.45 2.59
N PRO A 107 10.08 -4.94 1.95
CA PRO A 107 10.28 -6.37 1.71
C PRO A 107 10.45 -7.17 3.02
N VAL A 108 10.72 -6.50 4.14
CA VAL A 108 10.77 -7.14 5.46
C VAL A 108 9.41 -7.72 5.85
N SER A 109 8.31 -7.20 5.30
CA SER A 109 6.96 -7.76 5.51
C SER A 109 6.87 -9.22 5.08
N GLU A 110 7.51 -9.59 3.95
CA GLU A 110 7.53 -10.96 3.43
C GLU A 110 8.24 -11.92 4.39
N ALA A 111 9.30 -11.44 5.05
CA ALA A 111 10.05 -12.25 6.01
C ALA A 111 9.35 -12.39 7.38
N LEU A 112 8.45 -11.45 7.73
CA LEU A 112 7.84 -11.41 9.06
C LEU A 112 6.43 -12.02 9.09
N ILE A 113 5.66 -11.93 8.00
CA ILE A 113 4.28 -12.41 7.95
C ILE A 113 4.27 -13.82 7.37
N GLU A 114 3.75 -14.77 8.14
CA GLU A 114 3.60 -16.16 7.73
C GLU A 114 2.52 -16.31 6.66
N LYS A 115 2.71 -17.26 5.72
CA LYS A 115 1.77 -17.57 4.64
C LYS A 115 1.36 -16.36 3.79
N ILE A 116 2.25 -15.38 3.68
CA ILE A 116 2.05 -14.18 2.89
C ILE A 116 2.07 -14.50 1.38
N LEU A 117 1.19 -13.87 0.65
CA LEU A 117 1.20 -13.76 -0.81
C LEU A 117 1.24 -12.27 -1.17
N ILE A 118 2.24 -11.89 -1.95
CA ILE A 118 2.39 -10.51 -2.42
C ILE A 118 1.84 -10.40 -3.84
N ASP A 119 0.81 -9.57 -4.00
CA ASP A 119 0.26 -9.23 -5.29
C ASP A 119 1.03 -8.05 -5.89
N SER A 120 1.36 -8.14 -7.18
CA SER A 120 2.07 -7.09 -7.90
C SER A 120 1.11 -5.94 -8.26
N PRO A 121 1.53 -4.67 -8.13
CA PRO A 121 0.75 -3.53 -8.59
C PRO A 121 0.78 -3.34 -10.11
N GLN A 122 1.55 -4.13 -10.86
CA GLN A 122 1.76 -3.98 -12.31
C GLN A 122 0.45 -3.87 -13.08
N ILE A 123 -0.51 -4.76 -12.80
CA ILE A 123 -1.81 -4.77 -13.49
C ILE A 123 -2.58 -3.45 -13.32
N TYR A 124 -2.45 -2.81 -12.16
CA TYR A 124 -3.10 -1.52 -11.89
C TYR A 124 -2.37 -0.38 -12.60
N ILE A 125 -1.04 -0.41 -12.64
CA ILE A 125 -0.22 0.57 -13.36
C ILE A 125 -0.53 0.49 -14.86
N GLU A 126 -0.55 -0.71 -15.42
CA GLU A 126 -0.90 -0.95 -16.83
C GLU A 126 -2.32 -0.48 -17.16
N ALA A 127 -3.30 -0.76 -16.29
CA ALA A 127 -4.67 -0.30 -16.47
C ALA A 127 -4.78 1.22 -16.51
N VAL A 128 -4.06 1.94 -15.64
CA VAL A 128 -4.02 3.41 -15.64
C VAL A 128 -3.33 3.94 -16.91
N ILE A 129 -2.25 3.31 -17.35
CA ILE A 129 -1.57 3.67 -18.60
C ILE A 129 -2.52 3.50 -19.79
N ASP A 130 -3.25 2.40 -19.85
CA ASP A 130 -4.24 2.14 -20.89
C ASP A 130 -5.36 3.18 -20.89
N ASP A 131 -5.86 3.57 -19.73
CA ASP A 131 -6.89 4.61 -19.59
C ASP A 131 -6.38 5.96 -20.10
N ILE A 132 -5.18 6.37 -19.67
CA ILE A 132 -4.55 7.62 -20.13
C ILE A 132 -4.37 7.61 -21.65
N THR A 133 -3.84 6.52 -22.22
CA THR A 133 -3.54 6.45 -23.64
C THR A 133 -4.78 6.37 -24.56
N ARG A 134 -5.95 6.05 -24.00
CA ARG A 134 -7.24 6.03 -24.72
C ARG A 134 -8.08 7.27 -24.50
N THR A 135 -7.65 8.18 -23.64
CA THR A 135 -8.43 9.37 -23.27
C THR A 135 -8.01 10.56 -24.12
N ASP A 136 -8.92 11.09 -24.95
CA ASP A 136 -8.70 12.22 -25.88
C ASP A 136 -8.05 13.44 -25.22
N LYS A 137 -8.33 13.66 -23.93
CA LYS A 137 -7.79 14.78 -23.15
C LYS A 137 -6.25 14.83 -23.14
N TYR A 138 -5.60 13.68 -23.28
CA TYR A 138 -4.14 13.53 -23.19
C TYR A 138 -3.49 13.38 -24.58
N MET A 139 -4.28 13.36 -25.66
CA MET A 139 -3.80 13.24 -27.02
C MET A 139 -3.28 14.59 -27.54
N ASP A 140 -2.21 14.53 -28.32
CA ASP A 140 -1.69 15.67 -29.06
C ASP A 140 -2.50 15.90 -30.36
N GLU A 141 -2.07 16.87 -31.18
CA GLU A 141 -2.71 17.17 -32.47
C GLU A 141 -2.68 16.03 -33.50
N HIS A 142 -1.85 15.00 -33.25
CA HIS A 142 -1.75 13.80 -34.08
C HIS A 142 -2.52 12.60 -33.51
N GLY A 143 -3.21 12.80 -32.37
CA GLY A 143 -3.95 11.74 -31.68
C GLY A 143 -3.04 10.78 -30.91
N GLU A 144 -1.81 11.19 -30.58
CA GLU A 144 -0.85 10.40 -29.84
C GLU A 144 -0.68 10.92 -28.39
N VAL A 145 -0.47 10.02 -27.44
CA VAL A 145 -0.17 10.36 -26.05
C VAL A 145 1.32 10.13 -25.76
N GLN A 146 2.04 11.22 -25.54
CA GLN A 146 3.41 11.15 -25.05
C GLN A 146 3.38 10.94 -23.54
N LEU A 147 3.44 9.68 -23.10
CA LEU A 147 3.37 9.30 -21.69
C LEU A 147 4.74 8.92 -21.15
N MET A 148 5.12 9.57 -20.06
CA MET A 148 6.30 9.24 -19.25
C MET A 148 5.90 8.79 -17.85
N LEU A 149 6.70 7.91 -17.26
CA LEU A 149 6.59 7.57 -15.84
C LEU A 149 7.50 8.47 -15.01
N PHE A 150 7.06 8.80 -13.81
CA PHE A 150 7.89 9.48 -12.83
C PHE A 150 7.85 8.74 -11.49
N TYR A 151 9.02 8.45 -10.96
CA TYR A 151 9.17 7.82 -9.64
C TYR A 151 9.68 8.87 -8.64
N PRO A 152 8.96 9.12 -7.54
CA PRO A 152 9.31 10.20 -6.60
C PRO A 152 10.66 10.05 -5.91
N ASP A 153 11.24 8.86 -5.91
CA ASP A 153 12.59 8.58 -5.41
C ASP A 153 13.18 7.28 -6.00
N GLU A 154 14.45 7.02 -5.64
CA GLU A 154 15.17 5.84 -6.11
C GLU A 154 14.54 4.51 -5.65
N GLY A 155 13.86 4.50 -4.50
CA GLY A 155 13.16 3.32 -3.99
C GLY A 155 12.01 2.94 -4.90
N ALA A 156 11.15 3.89 -5.24
CA ALA A 156 10.06 3.71 -6.19
C ALA A 156 10.60 3.34 -7.60
N MET A 157 11.67 4.01 -8.06
CA MET A 157 12.30 3.69 -9.35
C MET A 157 12.76 2.23 -9.39
N LYS A 158 13.51 1.76 -8.39
CA LYS A 158 14.01 0.38 -8.34
C LYS A 158 12.88 -0.65 -8.28
N ARG A 159 11.77 -0.31 -7.66
CA ARG A 159 10.61 -1.18 -7.49
C ARG A 159 9.79 -1.32 -8.77
N TYR A 160 9.53 -0.22 -9.47
CA TYR A 160 8.52 -0.19 -10.53
C TYR A 160 9.09 -0.11 -11.95
N SER A 161 10.33 0.36 -12.15
CA SER A 161 10.87 0.58 -13.50
C SER A 161 10.99 -0.70 -14.35
N GLY A 162 11.11 -1.86 -13.71
CA GLY A 162 11.11 -3.16 -14.38
C GLY A 162 9.73 -3.74 -14.70
N MET A 163 8.64 -3.15 -14.16
CA MET A 163 7.28 -3.67 -14.35
C MET A 163 6.67 -3.23 -15.68
N VAL A 164 7.02 -2.03 -16.13
CA VAL A 164 6.44 -1.42 -17.33
C VAL A 164 7.53 -0.81 -18.19
N SER A 165 7.58 -1.22 -19.48
CA SER A 165 8.56 -0.69 -20.44
C SER A 165 8.10 0.65 -21.01
N ARG A 166 8.44 1.74 -20.31
CA ARG A 166 8.17 3.12 -20.72
C ARG A 166 9.34 4.03 -20.34
N PRO A 167 9.55 5.15 -21.07
CA PRO A 167 10.50 6.18 -20.64
C PRO A 167 10.14 6.68 -19.25
N TYR A 168 11.15 6.88 -18.39
CA TYR A 168 10.91 7.37 -17.04
C TYR A 168 11.99 8.35 -16.57
N ALA A 169 11.59 9.18 -15.62
CA ALA A 169 12.49 9.97 -14.79
C ALA A 169 12.21 9.69 -13.31
N PHE A 170 13.12 10.04 -12.43
CA PHE A 170 12.94 9.84 -11.00
C PHE A 170 13.60 10.94 -10.16
N GLY A 171 13.08 11.12 -8.95
CA GLY A 171 13.59 12.07 -7.99
C GLY A 171 14.77 11.52 -7.18
N ILE A 172 15.79 12.33 -7.00
CA ILE A 172 16.88 12.10 -6.06
C ILE A 172 16.73 13.11 -4.93
N LYS A 173 16.40 12.60 -3.72
CA LYS A 173 16.19 13.42 -2.53
C LYS A 173 17.54 13.69 -1.84
N ASP A 174 18.05 14.90 -1.94
CA ASP A 174 19.17 15.36 -1.11
C ASP A 174 18.64 15.71 0.27
N ARG A 175 19.08 14.98 1.30
CA ARG A 175 18.61 15.16 2.68
C ARG A 175 19.71 15.74 3.54
N ASP A 176 19.33 16.65 4.42
CA ASP A 176 20.20 17.05 5.52
C ASP A 176 20.41 15.87 6.47
N TRP A 177 21.65 15.43 6.62
CA TRP A 177 22.00 14.28 7.45
C TRP A 177 21.69 14.48 8.95
N SER A 178 21.63 15.73 9.40
CA SER A 178 21.40 16.08 10.80
C SER A 178 19.92 16.18 11.14
N THR A 179 19.11 16.72 10.24
CA THR A 179 17.67 16.98 10.46
C THR A 179 16.76 16.00 9.73
N GLY A 180 17.27 15.29 8.72
CA GLY A 180 16.49 14.42 7.85
C GLY A 180 15.59 15.16 6.85
N GLN A 181 15.62 16.50 6.86
CA GLN A 181 14.82 17.32 5.95
C GLN A 181 15.34 17.25 4.53
N ILE A 182 14.43 17.28 3.55
CA ILE A 182 14.80 17.34 2.13
C ILE A 182 15.29 18.76 1.83
N LYS A 183 16.58 18.90 1.46
CA LYS A 183 17.18 20.15 1.02
C LYS A 183 16.82 20.45 -0.42
N GLU A 184 16.91 19.45 -1.28
CA GLU A 184 16.69 19.58 -2.70
C GLU A 184 16.12 18.26 -3.28
N LEU A 185 15.27 18.39 -4.29
CA LEU A 185 14.86 17.29 -5.16
C LEU A 185 15.51 17.51 -6.52
N LYS A 186 16.45 16.65 -6.90
CA LYS A 186 17.02 16.59 -8.24
C LYS A 186 16.27 15.57 -9.07
N VAL A 187 16.15 15.79 -10.37
CA VAL A 187 15.50 14.88 -11.29
C VAL A 187 16.56 14.22 -12.18
N ALA A 188 16.48 12.90 -12.34
CA ALA A 188 17.39 12.12 -13.18
C ALA A 188 16.58 11.19 -14.11
N GLY A 189 17.25 10.58 -15.09
CA GLY A 189 16.64 9.74 -16.11
C GLY A 189 16.32 10.52 -17.39
N SER A 190 15.20 10.21 -18.04
CA SER A 190 14.80 10.82 -19.34
C SER A 190 14.20 12.23 -19.17
N VAL A 191 14.94 13.14 -18.56
CA VAL A 191 14.45 14.49 -18.17
C VAL A 191 14.00 15.32 -19.38
N GLU A 192 14.68 15.19 -20.52
CA GLU A 192 14.36 15.94 -21.75
C GLU A 192 12.98 15.61 -22.31
N GLY A 193 12.49 14.39 -22.06
CA GLY A 193 11.17 13.93 -22.49
C GLY A 193 10.00 14.41 -21.63
N ILE A 194 10.24 15.07 -20.50
CA ILE A 194 9.18 15.50 -19.57
C ILE A 194 8.36 16.65 -20.15
N LYS A 195 9.05 17.61 -20.79
CA LYS A 195 8.38 18.80 -21.33
C LYS A 195 7.43 18.45 -22.46
N GLY A 196 6.15 18.77 -22.28
CA GLY A 196 5.09 18.48 -23.23
C GLY A 196 4.50 17.06 -23.14
N SER A 197 5.00 16.23 -22.22
CA SER A 197 4.46 14.88 -22.00
C SER A 197 3.40 14.86 -20.89
N THR A 198 2.51 13.90 -20.97
CA THR A 198 1.69 13.48 -19.81
C THR A 198 2.58 12.65 -18.88
N VAL A 199 2.61 12.99 -17.60
CA VAL A 199 3.45 12.30 -16.60
C VAL A 199 2.59 11.53 -15.63
N LEU A 200 2.77 10.20 -15.57
CA LEU A 200 2.18 9.33 -14.56
C LEU A 200 3.18 9.14 -13.40
N MET A 201 2.84 9.64 -12.22
CA MET A 201 3.64 9.41 -11.01
C MET A 201 3.20 8.13 -10.31
N VAL A 202 4.17 7.27 -9.97
CA VAL A 202 3.93 5.98 -9.31
C VAL A 202 4.72 5.91 -8.01
N ASP A 203 4.02 5.61 -6.91
CA ASP A 203 4.60 5.38 -5.59
C ASP A 203 3.72 4.38 -4.81
N ASP A 204 4.27 3.74 -3.77
CA ASP A 204 3.58 2.73 -2.96
C ASP A 204 2.64 3.32 -1.90
N ILE A 205 2.90 4.51 -1.42
CA ILE A 205 2.09 5.17 -0.40
C ILE A 205 1.83 6.64 -0.73
N CYS A 206 0.56 7.01 -0.79
CA CYS A 206 0.11 8.39 -0.78
C CYS A 206 -0.62 8.69 0.53
N SER A 207 0.03 9.41 1.46
CA SER A 207 -0.60 9.81 2.73
C SER A 207 -1.26 11.20 2.62
N ARG A 208 -0.45 12.27 2.60
CA ARG A 208 -0.91 13.65 2.46
C ARG A 208 -0.61 14.26 1.09
N GLY A 209 -0.15 13.45 0.14
CA GLY A 209 0.19 13.86 -1.21
C GLY A 209 1.45 14.73 -1.33
N GLY A 210 2.18 15.00 -0.24
CA GLY A 210 3.33 15.90 -0.26
C GLY A 210 4.42 15.48 -1.25
N THR A 211 4.74 14.18 -1.32
CA THR A 211 5.71 13.64 -2.27
C THR A 211 5.29 13.96 -3.71
N PHE A 212 4.02 13.71 -4.06
CA PHE A 212 3.48 13.98 -5.39
C PHE A 212 3.46 15.48 -5.70
N TYR A 213 2.99 16.31 -4.75
CA TYR A 213 2.92 17.76 -4.93
C TYR A 213 4.30 18.37 -5.18
N TYR A 214 5.29 18.09 -4.33
CA TYR A 214 6.64 18.63 -4.50
C TYR A 214 7.36 18.06 -5.72
N SER A 215 7.08 16.84 -6.13
CA SER A 215 7.58 16.28 -7.38
C SER A 215 6.99 17.03 -8.58
N ALA A 216 5.68 17.26 -8.61
CA ALA A 216 5.01 17.97 -9.68
C ALA A 216 5.54 19.43 -9.85
N LEU A 217 5.90 20.09 -8.76
CA LEU A 217 6.50 21.44 -8.83
C LEU A 217 7.90 21.46 -9.43
N LYS A 218 8.57 20.32 -9.53
CA LYS A 218 9.94 20.20 -10.06
C LYS A 218 10.00 19.73 -11.52
N LEU A 219 8.89 19.16 -12.02
CA LEU A 219 8.72 18.73 -13.40
C LEU A 219 8.28 19.89 -14.30
#